data_f2c05c8e0b859e8617af61ae990658cb
#
_entry.id   f2c05c8e0b859e8617af61ae990658cb
#
_cell.length_a   1.000
_cell.length_b   1.000
_cell.length_c   1.000
_cell.angle_alpha   90.00
_cell.angle_beta   90.00
_cell.angle_gamma   90.00
#
_symmetry.space_group_name_H-M   'P 1'
#
loop_
_entity.id
_entity.type
_entity.pdbx_description
1 polymer ?
#
loop_
_entity_poly.entity_id
_entity_poly.type
_entity_poly.pdbx_seq_one_letter_code
_entity_poly.pdbx_strand_id
1 'polypeptide(L)'
;MAPVDDVRVCRFCGHIDPAYSTGRCPTCGLFFELAIVPRPEAEQLARRRRRRVVRRRLLRLLLACSFVGGVTAWAVRVLFDFGLSPPKATTSVSASSEPHTWAQARRTPHNSGFIPDPAPFPHRVRWTYSTTKPLLASPAVVENHVYLTTGDGRTIALDRHTGQPVWEYRSGWPSSSTPAVAGDMVIFAMRPGRVVALHRQTGARHWETDLRHPILASPIVVHGTVYIGAADKQLYALDAATGQQRWAFAAKDWIVSAVAYADDRVIVASQHSRVHVVGAETGRQRLVYDTGLGRHIGAGVAIQGDRAYFGSFGGRVWAINWQATTYPWEPMLLFWKTNLYLWSVLSKPPVQKGSVWSRSVGGDVVHTPAIAHNMVYVTTSRRQVMALDTVTGTTRWVADLGVDITAAPTVAGASVLIGTKEGVVFGLEAHTGEVLWEFKTAGSIIGSPIVVGDTMYVVSFDGTLYAVTRAE
;
A
#
# COMPACT_ATOMS: atom_id res chain seq x y z
N MET A 1 -54.85 72.20 -12.89
CA MET A 1 -54.06 71.22 -12.19
C MET A 1 -54.68 69.84 -12.43
N ALA A 2 -54.06 68.99 -13.25
CA ALA A 2 -54.53 67.61 -13.44
C ALA A 2 -54.32 66.83 -12.14
N PRO A 3 -55.29 65.96 -11.73
CA PRO A 3 -55.09 65.19 -10.51
C PRO A 3 -53.88 64.29 -10.67
N VAL A 4 -53.00 64.34 -9.68
CA VAL A 4 -51.86 63.46 -9.61
C VAL A 4 -52.43 62.04 -9.35
N ASP A 5 -52.39 61.16 -10.34
CA ASP A 5 -52.80 59.76 -10.19
C ASP A 5 -51.79 59.05 -9.29
N ASP A 6 -52.02 59.05 -8.01
CA ASP A 6 -51.27 58.31 -7.03
C ASP A 6 -51.62 56.82 -7.12
N VAL A 7 -50.60 55.93 -7.17
CA VAL A 7 -50.74 54.48 -7.26
C VAL A 7 -50.00 53.79 -6.13
N ARG A 8 -50.46 52.63 -5.73
CA ARG A 8 -49.76 51.79 -4.75
C ARG A 8 -48.73 50.87 -5.41
N VAL A 9 -47.54 50.81 -4.88
CA VAL A 9 -46.46 49.94 -5.35
C VAL A 9 -46.00 49.01 -4.27
N CYS A 10 -46.02 47.71 -4.55
CA CYS A 10 -45.50 46.73 -3.64
C CYS A 10 -44.02 46.87 -3.43
N ARG A 11 -43.59 47.09 -2.19
CA ARG A 11 -42.16 47.24 -1.81
C ARG A 11 -41.32 46.01 -2.09
N PHE A 12 -41.91 44.81 -2.33
CA PHE A 12 -41.19 43.57 -2.56
C PHE A 12 -41.08 43.18 -4.03
N CYS A 13 -42.18 43.10 -4.76
CA CYS A 13 -42.21 42.64 -6.14
C CYS A 13 -42.29 43.77 -7.17
N GLY A 14 -42.61 44.97 -6.73
CA GLY A 14 -42.82 46.12 -7.61
C GLY A 14 -44.10 46.09 -8.41
N HIS A 15 -45.13 45.29 -7.99
CA HIS A 15 -46.44 45.33 -8.60
C HIS A 15 -47.11 46.68 -8.33
N ILE A 16 -47.70 47.29 -9.37
CA ILE A 16 -48.45 48.55 -9.29
C ILE A 16 -49.94 48.21 -9.22
N ASP A 17 -50.59 48.59 -8.14
CA ASP A 17 -52.00 48.35 -7.93
C ASP A 17 -52.72 49.72 -8.01
N PRO A 18 -53.53 49.97 -9.07
CA PRO A 18 -54.30 51.18 -9.21
C PRO A 18 -55.59 51.20 -8.36
N ALA A 19 -56.00 50.05 -7.82
CA ALA A 19 -57.36 49.91 -7.27
C ALA A 19 -57.38 49.76 -5.74
N TYR A 20 -56.48 50.27 -4.94
CA TYR A 20 -56.48 50.30 -3.46
C TYR A 20 -57.12 49.05 -2.75
N SER A 21 -57.17 47.92 -3.40
CA SER A 21 -57.81 46.72 -2.87
C SER A 21 -56.88 45.94 -1.96
N THR A 22 -57.32 45.62 -0.78
CA THR A 22 -56.82 44.69 0.23
C THR A 22 -55.33 44.76 0.61
N GLY A 23 -54.99 44.66 1.86
CA GLY A 23 -53.61 44.76 2.40
C GLY A 23 -52.62 43.72 1.90
N ARG A 24 -52.93 42.88 0.90
CA ARG A 24 -52.02 41.89 0.29
C ARG A 24 -51.74 42.22 -1.16
N CYS A 25 -50.48 42.10 -1.55
CA CYS A 25 -50.07 42.24 -2.96
C CYS A 25 -50.59 41.04 -3.79
N PRO A 26 -51.36 41.29 -4.86
CA PRO A 26 -51.94 40.20 -5.66
C PRO A 26 -50.89 39.36 -6.40
N THR A 27 -49.66 39.90 -6.58
CA THR A 27 -48.62 39.20 -7.32
C THR A 27 -47.73 38.35 -6.44
N CYS A 28 -47.42 38.74 -5.18
CA CYS A 28 -46.50 38.03 -4.31
C CYS A 28 -47.17 37.52 -3.01
N GLY A 29 -48.43 37.86 -2.77
CA GLY A 29 -49.21 37.37 -1.63
C GLY A 29 -48.80 37.94 -0.28
N LEU A 30 -47.81 38.78 -0.22
CA LEU A 30 -47.25 39.26 1.03
C LEU A 30 -48.02 40.48 1.55
N PHE A 31 -48.23 40.56 2.87
CA PHE A 31 -48.79 41.72 3.54
C PHE A 31 -47.75 42.81 3.66
N PHE A 32 -47.99 43.95 3.01
CA PHE A 32 -47.07 45.09 3.14
C PHE A 32 -47.79 46.41 3.05
N GLU A 33 -47.21 47.41 3.68
CA GLU A 33 -47.40 48.81 3.39
C GLU A 33 -47.05 49.08 1.94
N LEU A 34 -48.05 49.21 1.11
CA LEU A 34 -47.90 49.69 -0.27
C LEU A 34 -47.53 51.15 -0.19
N ALA A 35 -46.36 51.52 -0.73
CA ALA A 35 -46.02 52.92 -0.84
C ALA A 35 -46.96 53.61 -1.83
N ILE A 36 -47.62 54.68 -1.39
CA ILE A 36 -48.42 55.53 -2.25
C ILE A 36 -47.43 56.54 -2.87
N VAL A 37 -47.28 56.50 -4.18
CA VAL A 37 -46.37 57.35 -4.93
C VAL A 37 -46.95 57.76 -6.26
N PRO A 38 -46.54 58.94 -6.83
CA PRO A 38 -46.96 59.35 -8.16
C PRO A 38 -46.62 58.29 -9.20
N ARG A 39 -47.50 58.09 -10.17
CA ARG A 39 -47.38 57.05 -11.21
C ARG A 39 -46.00 56.96 -11.87
N PRO A 40 -45.33 58.04 -12.29
CA PRO A 40 -44.01 57.97 -12.90
C PRO A 40 -42.94 57.44 -11.94
N GLU A 41 -43.02 57.73 -10.65
CA GLU A 41 -42.12 57.23 -9.62
C GLU A 41 -42.37 55.76 -9.32
N ALA A 42 -43.66 55.35 -9.32
CA ALA A 42 -44.07 53.98 -9.19
C ALA A 42 -43.48 53.07 -10.27
N GLU A 43 -43.51 53.52 -11.52
CA GLU A 43 -42.94 52.80 -12.66
C GLU A 43 -41.42 52.64 -12.54
N GLN A 44 -40.72 53.67 -12.09
CA GLN A 44 -39.27 53.60 -11.86
C GLN A 44 -38.94 52.61 -10.75
N LEU A 45 -39.66 52.64 -9.64
CA LEU A 45 -39.49 51.70 -8.53
C LEU A 45 -39.79 50.27 -8.95
N ALA A 46 -40.83 50.03 -9.73
CA ALA A 46 -41.19 48.73 -10.28
C ALA A 46 -40.09 48.16 -11.18
N ARG A 47 -39.56 48.97 -12.10
CA ARG A 47 -38.42 48.60 -13.00
C ARG A 47 -37.18 48.23 -12.21
N ARG A 48 -36.77 49.04 -11.20
CA ARG A 48 -35.63 48.77 -10.34
C ARG A 48 -35.79 47.46 -9.56
N ARG A 49 -36.96 47.16 -9.05
CA ARG A 49 -37.27 45.95 -8.29
C ARG A 49 -37.31 44.71 -9.16
N ARG A 50 -38.00 44.75 -10.33
CA ARG A 50 -37.96 43.65 -11.29
C ARG A 50 -36.52 43.29 -11.67
N ARG A 51 -35.64 44.26 -11.90
CA ARG A 51 -34.22 44.02 -12.15
C ARG A 51 -33.53 43.35 -10.96
N ARG A 52 -33.82 43.73 -9.71
CA ARG A 52 -33.25 43.08 -8.51
C ARG A 52 -33.74 41.64 -8.33
N VAL A 53 -35.00 41.38 -8.56
CA VAL A 53 -35.61 40.01 -8.46
C VAL A 53 -35.02 39.10 -9.54
N VAL A 54 -34.91 39.59 -10.77
CA VAL A 54 -34.32 38.84 -11.88
C VAL A 54 -32.81 38.58 -11.59
N ARG A 55 -32.06 39.57 -11.14
CA ARG A 55 -30.66 39.39 -10.73
C ARG A 55 -30.49 38.35 -9.62
N ARG A 56 -31.36 38.39 -8.59
CA ARG A 56 -31.30 37.39 -7.50
C ARG A 56 -31.64 35.99 -7.99
N ARG A 57 -32.62 35.85 -8.89
CA ARG A 57 -32.97 34.55 -9.51
C ARG A 57 -31.81 34.02 -10.38
N LEU A 58 -31.26 34.89 -11.23
CA LEU A 58 -30.08 34.56 -12.04
C LEU A 58 -28.88 34.12 -11.16
N LEU A 59 -28.58 34.88 -10.10
CA LEU A 59 -27.50 34.53 -9.19
C LEU A 59 -27.72 33.17 -8.51
N ARG A 60 -28.95 32.87 -8.06
CA ARG A 60 -29.30 31.56 -7.48
C ARG A 60 -29.17 30.43 -8.50
N LEU A 61 -29.59 30.65 -9.74
CA LEU A 61 -29.44 29.69 -10.82
C LEU A 61 -27.96 29.46 -11.14
N LEU A 62 -27.15 30.51 -11.22
CA LEU A 62 -25.71 30.38 -11.45
C LEU A 62 -25.02 29.61 -10.31
N LEU A 63 -25.36 29.91 -9.06
CA LEU A 63 -24.83 29.16 -7.91
C LEU A 63 -25.27 27.70 -7.92
N ALA A 64 -26.52 27.42 -8.25
CA ALA A 64 -27.02 26.06 -8.38
C ALA A 64 -26.34 25.30 -9.53
N CYS A 65 -26.17 25.92 -10.70
CA CYS A 65 -25.46 25.35 -11.84
C CYS A 65 -23.97 25.12 -11.51
N SER A 66 -23.32 26.07 -10.83
CA SER A 66 -21.93 25.92 -10.39
C SER A 66 -21.77 24.78 -9.39
N PHE A 67 -22.71 24.65 -8.45
CA PHE A 67 -22.73 23.55 -7.48
C PHE A 67 -22.93 22.19 -8.18
N VAL A 68 -23.94 22.08 -9.06
CA VAL A 68 -24.19 20.85 -9.84
C VAL A 68 -23.00 20.54 -10.73
N GLY A 69 -22.44 21.54 -11.43
CA GLY A 69 -21.23 21.37 -12.26
C GLY A 69 -20.03 20.91 -11.44
N GLY A 70 -19.82 21.49 -10.27
CA GLY A 70 -18.76 21.10 -9.35
C GLY A 70 -18.91 19.66 -8.84
N VAL A 71 -20.14 19.27 -8.43
CA VAL A 71 -20.46 17.90 -7.99
C VAL A 71 -20.28 16.92 -9.15
N THR A 72 -20.74 17.27 -10.35
CA THR A 72 -20.59 16.41 -11.53
C THR A 72 -19.12 16.25 -11.91
N ALA A 73 -18.35 17.32 -11.96
CA ALA A 73 -16.91 17.28 -12.25
C ALA A 73 -16.16 16.46 -11.20
N TRP A 74 -16.51 16.62 -9.91
CA TRP A 74 -15.96 15.82 -8.82
C TRP A 74 -16.33 14.34 -8.97
N ALA A 75 -17.61 14.03 -9.26
CA ALA A 75 -18.06 12.67 -9.46
C ALA A 75 -17.39 12.01 -10.66
N VAL A 76 -17.27 12.70 -11.79
CA VAL A 76 -16.56 12.24 -12.98
C VAL A 76 -15.09 11.98 -12.67
N ARG A 77 -14.41 12.91 -11.95
CA ARG A 77 -13.02 12.72 -11.54
C ARG A 77 -12.84 11.51 -10.62
N VAL A 78 -13.78 11.28 -9.70
CA VAL A 78 -13.70 10.17 -8.72
C VAL A 78 -14.08 8.83 -9.35
N LEU A 79 -15.12 8.81 -10.21
CA LEU A 79 -15.66 7.57 -10.79
C LEU A 79 -14.87 7.11 -12.02
N PHE A 80 -14.40 8.04 -12.85
CA PHE A 80 -13.78 7.75 -14.14
C PHE A 80 -12.27 8.05 -14.18
N ASP A 81 -11.70 8.46 -13.05
CA ASP A 81 -10.24 8.69 -12.93
C ASP A 81 -9.70 9.77 -13.88
N PHE A 82 -10.54 10.72 -14.27
CA PHE A 82 -10.09 11.86 -15.07
C PHE A 82 -9.18 12.78 -14.26
N GLY A 83 -7.93 12.92 -14.68
CA GLY A 83 -6.93 13.82 -14.12
C GLY A 83 -5.67 13.82 -14.95
N LEU A 84 -4.75 14.73 -14.64
CA LEU A 84 -3.41 14.72 -15.25
C LEU A 84 -2.76 13.37 -14.90
N SER A 85 -2.51 12.55 -15.91
CA SER A 85 -1.77 11.30 -15.73
C SER A 85 -0.31 11.65 -15.41
N PRO A 86 0.30 10.98 -14.42
CA PRO A 86 1.73 11.14 -14.16
C PRO A 86 2.55 10.76 -15.39
N PRO A 87 3.82 11.20 -15.46
CA PRO A 87 4.72 10.76 -16.52
C PRO A 87 4.76 9.23 -16.61
N LYS A 88 4.72 8.68 -17.82
CA LYS A 88 4.90 7.24 -18.02
C LYS A 88 6.33 6.82 -17.66
N ALA A 89 6.52 5.55 -17.32
CA ALA A 89 7.85 5.01 -17.13
C ALA A 89 8.65 5.08 -18.43
N THR A 90 9.93 5.41 -18.36
CA THR A 90 10.82 5.52 -19.52
C THR A 90 11.25 4.15 -20.06
N THR A 91 11.12 3.10 -19.22
CA THR A 91 11.41 1.71 -19.58
C THR A 91 10.27 0.80 -19.14
N SER A 92 10.28 -0.45 -19.61
CA SER A 92 9.36 -1.50 -19.17
C SER A 92 10.02 -2.55 -18.28
N VAL A 93 11.25 -2.28 -17.80
CA VAL A 93 12.04 -3.25 -17.05
C VAL A 93 11.34 -3.63 -15.74
N SER A 94 11.42 -4.91 -15.36
CA SER A 94 10.89 -5.45 -14.11
C SER A 94 11.95 -6.33 -13.45
N ALA A 95 11.86 -6.48 -12.12
CA ALA A 95 12.63 -7.49 -11.43
C ALA A 95 12.20 -8.88 -11.91
N SER A 96 13.18 -9.76 -12.14
CA SER A 96 12.90 -11.10 -12.65
C SER A 96 12.07 -11.92 -11.67
N SER A 97 11.07 -12.61 -12.20
CA SER A 97 10.31 -13.64 -11.48
C SER A 97 10.53 -15.04 -12.05
N GLU A 98 11.57 -15.18 -12.87
CA GLU A 98 11.92 -16.45 -13.53
C GLU A 98 12.24 -17.55 -12.49
N PRO A 99 12.14 -18.83 -12.90
CA PRO A 99 12.64 -19.95 -12.11
C PRO A 99 14.10 -19.72 -11.68
N HIS A 100 14.46 -20.22 -10.51
CA HIS A 100 15.82 -20.12 -9.96
C HIS A 100 16.35 -18.68 -9.82
N THR A 101 15.45 -17.70 -9.58
CA THR A 101 15.82 -16.31 -9.24
C THR A 101 15.11 -15.81 -7.99
N TRP A 102 15.78 -14.91 -7.27
CA TRP A 102 15.22 -14.16 -6.14
C TRP A 102 15.63 -12.69 -6.31
N ALA A 103 14.99 -12.00 -7.25
CA ALA A 103 15.45 -10.70 -7.73
C ALA A 103 15.03 -9.52 -6.86
N GLN A 104 14.13 -9.69 -5.90
CA GLN A 104 13.62 -8.62 -5.02
C GLN A 104 13.03 -9.19 -3.73
N ALA A 105 12.64 -8.31 -2.80
CA ALA A 105 11.99 -8.71 -1.55
C ALA A 105 10.82 -9.67 -1.80
N ARG A 106 10.76 -10.77 -1.05
CA ARG A 106 9.73 -11.80 -1.15
C ARG A 106 9.59 -12.44 -2.53
N ARG A 107 10.65 -12.38 -3.36
CA ARG A 107 10.85 -12.98 -4.68
C ARG A 107 10.02 -12.35 -5.79
N THR A 108 8.71 -12.30 -5.67
CA THR A 108 7.79 -11.83 -6.72
C THR A 108 7.15 -10.50 -6.35
N PRO A 109 6.62 -9.73 -7.31
CA PRO A 109 5.85 -8.52 -7.02
C PRO A 109 4.61 -8.77 -6.13
N HIS A 110 4.10 -10.00 -6.11
CA HIS A 110 2.99 -10.42 -5.23
C HIS A 110 3.41 -10.64 -3.77
N ASN A 111 4.70 -10.55 -3.45
CA ASN A 111 5.24 -10.89 -2.12
C ASN A 111 4.92 -12.33 -1.68
N SER A 112 4.84 -13.29 -2.60
CA SER A 112 4.45 -14.66 -2.30
C SER A 112 5.36 -15.37 -1.30
N GLY A 113 6.65 -15.00 -1.30
CA GLY A 113 7.66 -15.69 -0.48
C GLY A 113 7.81 -17.17 -0.82
N PHE A 114 7.45 -17.56 -2.05
CA PHE A 114 7.47 -18.93 -2.55
C PHE A 114 8.43 -19.09 -3.72
N ILE A 115 9.16 -20.20 -3.72
CA ILE A 115 9.95 -20.68 -4.85
C ILE A 115 9.69 -22.18 -5.03
N PRO A 116 9.57 -22.69 -6.27
CA PRO A 116 9.38 -24.13 -6.51
C PRO A 116 10.63 -24.96 -6.21
N ASP A 117 11.82 -24.35 -6.16
CA ASP A 117 13.06 -25.03 -5.84
C ASP A 117 12.98 -25.64 -4.43
N PRO A 118 13.37 -26.92 -4.26
CA PRO A 118 13.37 -27.55 -2.94
C PRO A 118 14.51 -27.02 -2.07
N ALA A 119 14.26 -26.92 -0.76
CA ALA A 119 15.34 -26.63 0.18
C ALA A 119 16.37 -27.77 0.18
N PRO A 120 17.68 -27.45 0.16
CA PRO A 120 18.74 -28.47 0.17
C PRO A 120 18.75 -29.21 1.52
N PHE A 121 18.73 -30.55 1.48
CA PHE A 121 18.87 -31.41 2.66
C PHE A 121 19.42 -32.77 2.24
N PRO A 122 20.35 -33.38 2.97
CA PRO A 122 21.09 -32.84 4.13
C PRO A 122 21.98 -31.66 3.76
N HIS A 123 22.41 -30.87 4.75
CA HIS A 123 23.05 -29.57 4.53
C HIS A 123 24.56 -29.66 4.52
N ARG A 124 25.19 -28.93 3.56
CA ARG A 124 26.62 -28.62 3.55
C ARG A 124 26.84 -27.14 3.24
N VAL A 125 27.62 -26.45 4.05
CA VAL A 125 28.03 -25.06 3.75
C VAL A 125 28.99 -25.11 2.56
N ARG A 126 28.58 -24.46 1.46
CA ARG A 126 29.39 -24.34 0.24
C ARG A 126 30.45 -23.25 0.41
N TRP A 127 30.02 -22.10 0.85
CA TRP A 127 30.89 -20.95 1.18
C TRP A 127 30.19 -20.03 2.20
N THR A 128 30.98 -19.17 2.81
CA THR A 128 30.52 -18.08 3.66
C THR A 128 31.16 -16.78 3.23
N TYR A 129 30.44 -15.67 3.42
CA TYR A 129 30.97 -14.34 3.27
C TYR A 129 30.68 -13.53 4.52
N SER A 130 31.71 -12.99 5.17
CA SER A 130 31.56 -12.26 6.43
C SER A 130 31.81 -10.76 6.25
N THR A 131 30.98 -9.96 6.90
CA THR A 131 31.08 -8.50 6.95
C THR A 131 31.34 -8.06 8.38
N THR A 132 31.86 -6.84 8.55
CA THR A 132 32.18 -6.29 9.89
C THR A 132 30.93 -5.81 10.66
N LYS A 133 29.79 -5.71 9.98
CA LYS A 133 28.51 -5.23 10.54
C LYS A 133 27.36 -6.17 10.15
N PRO A 134 26.27 -6.16 10.93
CA PRO A 134 25.14 -7.04 10.70
C PRO A 134 24.56 -6.96 9.29
N LEU A 135 24.13 -8.10 8.78
CA LEU A 135 23.26 -8.22 7.61
C LEU A 135 21.81 -8.21 8.09
N LEU A 136 21.04 -7.22 7.63
CA LEU A 136 19.68 -6.95 8.14
C LEU A 136 18.57 -7.34 7.16
N ALA A 137 18.93 -7.66 5.92
CA ALA A 137 17.99 -7.97 4.85
C ALA A 137 18.41 -9.23 4.09
N SER A 138 17.45 -9.90 3.49
CA SER A 138 17.72 -11.02 2.59
C SER A 138 18.51 -10.54 1.37
N PRO A 139 19.40 -11.37 0.80
CA PRO A 139 20.07 -11.03 -0.44
C PRO A 139 19.10 -11.13 -1.63
N ALA A 140 19.47 -10.50 -2.75
CA ALA A 140 18.88 -10.80 -4.05
C ALA A 140 19.84 -11.70 -4.83
N VAL A 141 19.30 -12.69 -5.53
CA VAL A 141 20.10 -13.67 -6.30
C VAL A 141 19.57 -13.75 -7.70
N VAL A 142 20.40 -13.35 -8.66
CA VAL A 142 20.04 -13.33 -10.10
C VAL A 142 21.23 -13.82 -10.89
N GLU A 143 21.02 -14.83 -11.73
CA GLU A 143 22.06 -15.46 -12.53
C GLU A 143 23.25 -15.94 -11.66
N ASN A 144 24.44 -15.42 -11.93
CA ASN A 144 25.68 -15.82 -11.25
C ASN A 144 26.06 -14.87 -10.08
N HIS A 145 25.16 -13.99 -9.66
CA HIS A 145 25.49 -12.99 -8.62
C HIS A 145 24.50 -13.03 -7.44
N VAL A 146 25.07 -12.78 -6.26
CA VAL A 146 24.35 -12.55 -5.02
C VAL A 146 24.58 -11.10 -4.60
N TYR A 147 23.52 -10.31 -4.49
CA TYR A 147 23.58 -8.91 -4.12
C TYR A 147 23.10 -8.74 -2.67
N LEU A 148 23.87 -8.06 -1.85
CA LEU A 148 23.53 -7.80 -0.46
C LEU A 148 23.83 -6.37 -0.06
N THR A 149 23.06 -5.86 0.89
CA THR A 149 23.26 -4.58 1.55
C THR A 149 23.65 -4.81 3.00
N THR A 150 24.49 -3.93 3.54
CA THR A 150 25.08 -4.11 4.87
C THR A 150 24.78 -2.95 5.80
N GLY A 151 24.86 -3.19 7.10
CA GLY A 151 24.65 -2.18 8.14
C GLY A 151 25.75 -1.12 8.21
N ASP A 152 26.90 -1.30 7.52
CA ASP A 152 27.98 -0.32 7.40
C ASP A 152 27.95 0.49 6.09
N GLY A 153 26.87 0.35 5.33
CA GLY A 153 26.63 1.16 4.13
C GLY A 153 27.34 0.64 2.88
N ARG A 154 27.64 -0.64 2.82
CA ARG A 154 28.12 -1.29 1.60
C ARG A 154 27.00 -2.00 0.87
N THR A 155 27.07 -1.98 -0.44
CA THR A 155 26.29 -2.87 -1.32
C THR A 155 27.30 -3.69 -2.12
N ILE A 156 27.14 -5.01 -2.09
CA ILE A 156 28.19 -5.94 -2.56
C ILE A 156 27.54 -6.92 -3.52
N ALA A 157 28.20 -7.17 -4.64
CA ALA A 157 27.90 -8.31 -5.49
C ALA A 157 28.94 -9.40 -5.26
N LEU A 158 28.48 -10.60 -4.97
CA LEU A 158 29.30 -11.79 -4.82
C LEU A 158 29.06 -12.72 -6.01
N ASP A 159 30.10 -13.42 -6.43
CA ASP A 159 29.93 -14.57 -7.31
C ASP A 159 29.16 -15.67 -6.57
N ARG A 160 28.12 -16.18 -7.19
CA ARG A 160 27.18 -17.14 -6.58
C ARG A 160 27.83 -18.47 -6.23
N HIS A 161 28.84 -18.90 -6.97
CA HIS A 161 29.47 -20.21 -6.83
C HIS A 161 30.60 -20.22 -5.84
N THR A 162 31.34 -19.12 -5.76
CA THR A 162 32.57 -19.02 -4.94
C THR A 162 32.40 -18.17 -3.70
N GLY A 163 31.38 -17.29 -3.64
CA GLY A 163 31.22 -16.31 -2.57
C GLY A 163 32.21 -15.15 -2.60
N GLN A 164 33.05 -15.06 -3.65
CA GLN A 164 34.03 -13.99 -3.78
C GLN A 164 33.36 -12.69 -4.23
N PRO A 165 33.82 -11.52 -3.70
CA PRO A 165 33.28 -10.24 -4.13
C PRO A 165 33.68 -9.92 -5.58
N VAL A 166 32.66 -9.55 -6.39
CA VAL A 166 32.84 -9.09 -7.77
C VAL A 166 33.03 -7.58 -7.79
N TRP A 167 32.19 -6.88 -7.05
CA TRP A 167 32.29 -5.44 -6.83
C TRP A 167 31.70 -5.04 -5.48
N GLU A 168 32.13 -3.89 -4.98
CA GLU A 168 31.62 -3.26 -3.76
C GLU A 168 31.39 -1.78 -4.00
N TYR A 169 30.18 -1.31 -3.64
CA TYR A 169 29.81 0.10 -3.61
C TYR A 169 29.67 0.57 -2.17
N ARG A 170 30.29 1.71 -1.83
CA ARG A 170 30.25 2.31 -0.50
C ARG A 170 29.38 3.57 -0.52
N SER A 171 28.25 3.52 0.12
CA SER A 171 27.33 4.65 0.26
C SER A 171 27.62 5.50 1.50
N GLY A 172 28.26 4.91 2.50
CA GLY A 172 28.47 5.51 3.82
C GLY A 172 27.22 5.52 4.72
N TRP A 173 26.09 4.98 4.27
CA TRP A 173 24.84 4.97 5.00
C TRP A 173 24.27 3.56 5.13
N PRO A 174 23.81 3.16 6.36
CA PRO A 174 23.31 1.81 6.57
C PRO A 174 22.07 1.51 5.75
N SER A 175 21.96 0.28 5.25
CA SER A 175 20.79 -0.24 4.57
C SER A 175 20.24 -1.47 5.30
N SER A 176 18.91 -1.55 5.40
CA SER A 176 18.17 -2.73 5.83
C SER A 176 17.19 -3.21 4.74
N SER A 177 17.41 -2.77 3.51
CA SER A 177 16.57 -3.04 2.36
C SER A 177 17.12 -4.23 1.58
N THR A 178 16.27 -5.19 1.24
CA THR A 178 16.60 -6.20 0.21
C THR A 178 16.76 -5.49 -1.12
N PRO A 179 17.87 -5.68 -1.86
CA PRO A 179 18.02 -5.10 -3.19
C PRO A 179 16.97 -5.64 -4.17
N ALA A 180 16.55 -4.82 -5.13
CA ALA A 180 15.78 -5.24 -6.29
C ALA A 180 16.69 -5.23 -7.54
N VAL A 181 16.74 -6.33 -8.25
CA VAL A 181 17.53 -6.49 -9.48
C VAL A 181 16.60 -6.49 -10.68
N ALA A 182 16.73 -5.50 -11.55
CA ALA A 182 15.87 -5.34 -12.71
C ALA A 182 16.67 -4.89 -13.93
N GLY A 183 16.69 -5.71 -14.97
CA GLY A 183 17.54 -5.50 -16.16
C GLY A 183 19.01 -5.46 -15.77
N ASP A 184 19.69 -4.37 -16.09
CA ASP A 184 21.10 -4.11 -15.79
C ASP A 184 21.32 -3.34 -14.46
N MET A 185 20.28 -3.18 -13.64
CA MET A 185 20.33 -2.38 -12.44
C MET A 185 20.11 -3.18 -11.15
N VAL A 186 20.81 -2.76 -10.10
CA VAL A 186 20.56 -3.15 -8.70
C VAL A 186 20.07 -1.92 -7.96
N ILE A 187 18.85 -1.95 -7.46
CA ILE A 187 18.18 -0.82 -6.81
C ILE A 187 17.97 -1.14 -5.34
N PHE A 188 18.38 -0.26 -4.45
CA PHE A 188 18.25 -0.42 -3.00
C PHE A 188 18.00 0.91 -2.32
N ALA A 189 17.55 0.85 -1.07
CA ALA A 189 17.27 2.03 -0.26
C ALA A 189 18.17 2.08 0.97
N MET A 190 18.46 3.28 1.42
CA MET A 190 19.29 3.58 2.59
C MET A 190 18.50 4.41 3.61
N ARG A 191 18.87 4.25 4.89
CA ARG A 191 18.13 4.87 6.00
C ARG A 191 17.93 6.38 5.94
N PRO A 192 18.88 7.23 5.45
CA PRO A 192 18.60 8.66 5.43
C PRO A 192 17.53 9.08 4.41
N GLY A 193 17.03 8.16 3.58
CA GLY A 193 16.00 8.45 2.59
C GLY A 193 16.48 8.40 1.15
N ARG A 194 17.63 7.78 0.90
CA ARG A 194 18.18 7.69 -0.45
C ARG A 194 17.84 6.37 -1.10
N VAL A 195 17.45 6.43 -2.37
CA VAL A 195 17.27 5.30 -3.27
C VAL A 195 18.38 5.38 -4.32
N VAL A 196 19.09 4.30 -4.52
CA VAL A 196 20.25 4.24 -5.43
C VAL A 196 20.06 3.11 -6.42
N ALA A 197 20.39 3.34 -7.68
CA ALA A 197 20.54 2.33 -8.70
C ALA A 197 22.02 2.23 -9.11
N LEU A 198 22.53 1.01 -9.11
CA LEU A 198 23.87 0.68 -9.56
C LEU A 198 23.80 -0.20 -10.80
N HIS A 199 24.80 -0.11 -11.65
CA HIS A 199 24.99 -1.06 -12.74
C HIS A 199 25.29 -2.46 -12.19
N ARG A 200 24.51 -3.44 -12.58
CA ARG A 200 24.50 -4.80 -12.02
C ARG A 200 25.87 -5.50 -12.08
N GLN A 201 26.61 -5.32 -13.17
CA GLN A 201 27.89 -6.01 -13.38
C GLN A 201 29.10 -5.26 -12.80
N THR A 202 29.04 -3.93 -12.72
CA THR A 202 30.21 -3.11 -12.35
C THR A 202 30.09 -2.40 -11.02
N GLY A 203 28.87 -2.29 -10.44
CA GLY A 203 28.64 -1.49 -9.25
C GLY A 203 28.69 0.02 -9.48
N ALA A 204 28.86 0.48 -10.72
CA ALA A 204 28.84 1.91 -11.05
C ALA A 204 27.45 2.50 -10.80
N ARG A 205 27.41 3.70 -10.23
CA ARG A 205 26.12 4.37 -9.93
C ARG A 205 25.47 4.91 -11.20
N HIS A 206 24.23 4.49 -11.45
CA HIS A 206 23.38 5.03 -12.49
C HIS A 206 22.72 6.32 -12.04
N TRP A 207 21.98 6.25 -10.94
CA TRP A 207 21.29 7.39 -10.35
C TRP A 207 21.16 7.25 -8.84
N GLU A 208 20.87 8.37 -8.19
CA GLU A 208 20.57 8.47 -6.78
C GLU A 208 19.44 9.49 -6.58
N THR A 209 18.42 9.14 -5.82
CA THR A 209 17.29 10.01 -5.49
C THR A 209 17.19 10.16 -3.98
N ASP A 210 17.12 11.39 -3.49
CA ASP A 210 16.96 11.71 -2.07
C ASP A 210 15.50 12.05 -1.77
N LEU A 211 14.81 11.16 -1.07
CA LEU A 211 13.43 11.34 -0.60
C LEU A 211 13.38 12.09 0.74
N ARG A 212 14.52 12.40 1.36
CA ARG A 212 14.70 13.19 2.58
C ARG A 212 14.10 12.58 3.86
N HIS A 213 13.51 11.40 3.79
CA HIS A 213 12.86 10.74 4.91
C HIS A 213 13.33 9.28 5.02
N PRO A 214 13.49 8.74 6.25
CA PRO A 214 13.98 7.39 6.43
C PRO A 214 13.18 6.35 5.64
N ILE A 215 13.89 5.45 4.98
CA ILE A 215 13.33 4.33 4.24
C ILE A 215 13.72 3.04 4.97
N LEU A 216 12.70 2.27 5.36
CA LEU A 216 12.84 0.96 6.00
C LEU A 216 12.34 -0.17 5.10
N ALA A 217 11.50 0.16 4.13
CA ALA A 217 10.93 -0.77 3.17
C ALA A 217 11.95 -1.14 2.08
N SER A 218 11.81 -2.34 1.53
CA SER A 218 12.55 -2.75 0.34
C SER A 218 11.83 -2.30 -0.93
N PRO A 219 12.57 -1.81 -1.95
CA PRO A 219 11.97 -1.44 -3.22
C PRO A 219 11.49 -2.68 -3.98
N ILE A 220 10.45 -2.52 -4.79
CA ILE A 220 10.10 -3.45 -5.86
C ILE A 220 10.14 -2.73 -7.21
N VAL A 221 10.47 -3.46 -8.26
CA VAL A 221 10.56 -2.91 -9.62
C VAL A 221 9.62 -3.67 -10.54
N VAL A 222 8.64 -2.95 -11.10
CA VAL A 222 7.66 -3.51 -12.01
C VAL A 222 7.38 -2.51 -13.13
N HIS A 223 7.41 -2.97 -14.38
CA HIS A 223 7.11 -2.17 -15.58
C HIS A 223 7.80 -0.80 -15.59
N GLY A 224 9.11 -0.78 -15.34
CA GLY A 224 9.93 0.42 -15.35
C GLY A 224 9.68 1.38 -14.20
N THR A 225 9.01 0.95 -13.15
CA THR A 225 8.72 1.77 -11.97
C THR A 225 9.22 1.11 -10.70
N VAL A 226 9.93 1.89 -9.89
CA VAL A 226 10.33 1.51 -8.54
C VAL A 226 9.26 1.99 -7.57
N TYR A 227 8.66 1.07 -6.82
CA TYR A 227 7.72 1.40 -5.76
C TYR A 227 8.39 1.21 -4.39
N ILE A 228 8.29 2.22 -3.54
CA ILE A 228 8.93 2.21 -2.23
C ILE A 228 8.15 3.04 -1.21
N GLY A 229 7.97 2.49 -0.01
CA GLY A 229 7.37 3.20 1.12
C GLY A 229 8.42 3.87 1.99
N ALA A 230 8.07 5.01 2.59
CA ALA A 230 8.94 5.74 3.50
C ALA A 230 8.26 6.15 4.81
N ALA A 231 9.05 6.58 5.78
CA ALA A 231 8.58 6.96 7.11
C ALA A 231 7.85 8.31 7.15
N ASP A 232 7.84 9.07 6.05
CA ASP A 232 7.04 10.28 5.89
C ASP A 232 5.58 9.99 5.52
N LYS A 233 5.17 8.73 5.58
CA LYS A 233 3.82 8.25 5.26
C LYS A 233 3.50 8.29 3.76
N GLN A 234 4.53 8.36 2.91
CA GLN A 234 4.37 8.35 1.47
C GLN A 234 4.75 6.99 0.87
N LEU A 235 3.99 6.58 -0.13
CA LEU A 235 4.38 5.59 -1.11
C LEU A 235 4.86 6.35 -2.35
N TYR A 236 6.10 6.12 -2.74
CA TYR A 236 6.71 6.73 -3.91
C TYR A 236 6.73 5.77 -5.09
N ALA A 237 6.49 6.32 -6.28
CA ALA A 237 6.77 5.67 -7.55
C ALA A 237 7.85 6.47 -8.27
N LEU A 238 9.00 5.84 -8.51
CA LEU A 238 10.11 6.45 -9.22
C LEU A 238 10.29 5.77 -10.58
N ASP A 239 10.72 6.50 -11.57
CA ASP A 239 11.14 5.92 -12.84
C ASP A 239 12.40 5.10 -12.64
N ALA A 240 12.40 3.83 -13.06
CA ALA A 240 13.49 2.90 -12.79
C ALA A 240 14.79 3.27 -13.51
N ALA A 241 14.72 3.90 -14.68
CA ALA A 241 15.91 4.29 -15.45
C ALA A 241 16.56 5.59 -14.95
N THR A 242 15.76 6.53 -14.45
CA THR A 242 16.23 7.89 -14.14
C THR A 242 16.21 8.22 -12.64
N GLY A 243 15.46 7.46 -11.83
CA GLY A 243 15.21 7.76 -10.42
C GLY A 243 14.24 8.93 -10.20
N GLN A 244 13.70 9.55 -11.24
CA GLN A 244 12.78 10.68 -11.10
C GLN A 244 11.44 10.23 -10.52
N GLN A 245 10.90 11.03 -9.61
CA GLN A 245 9.60 10.77 -9.03
C GLN A 245 8.49 10.92 -10.08
N ARG A 246 7.71 9.87 -10.29
CA ARG A 246 6.51 9.87 -11.13
C ARG A 246 5.30 10.38 -10.38
N TRP A 247 5.08 9.82 -9.19
CA TRP A 247 4.03 10.22 -8.27
C TRP A 247 4.37 9.83 -6.83
N ALA A 248 3.62 10.41 -5.88
CA ALA A 248 3.63 10.00 -4.47
C ALA A 248 2.20 9.92 -3.95
N PHE A 249 1.95 8.94 -3.08
CA PHE A 249 0.65 8.71 -2.45
C PHE A 249 0.77 8.78 -0.93
N ALA A 250 -0.07 9.60 -0.28
CA ALA A 250 -0.09 9.75 1.18
C ALA A 250 -0.95 8.65 1.84
N ALA A 251 -0.32 7.74 2.57
CA ALA A 251 -0.96 6.60 3.25
C ALA A 251 -1.47 6.93 4.66
N LYS A 252 -1.32 8.17 5.12
CA LYS A 252 -1.66 8.68 6.44
C LYS A 252 -0.81 8.14 7.61
N ASP A 253 0.01 7.09 7.40
CA ASP A 253 0.97 6.60 8.36
C ASP A 253 2.15 5.88 7.71
N TRP A 254 3.19 5.56 8.50
CA TRP A 254 4.45 4.99 8.06
C TRP A 254 4.25 3.72 7.25
N ILE A 255 5.01 3.61 6.17
CA ILE A 255 5.10 2.42 5.32
C ILE A 255 6.48 1.82 5.54
N VAL A 256 6.53 0.73 6.28
CA VAL A 256 7.80 0.09 6.70
C VAL A 256 8.03 -1.27 6.05
N SER A 257 7.01 -1.81 5.37
CA SER A 257 7.05 -3.12 4.73
C SER A 257 7.18 -3.03 3.22
N ALA A 258 7.62 -4.12 2.60
CA ALA A 258 7.63 -4.24 1.15
C ALA A 258 6.22 -4.08 0.56
N VAL A 259 6.16 -3.38 -0.54
CA VAL A 259 4.94 -3.15 -1.31
C VAL A 259 4.62 -4.41 -2.11
N ALA A 260 3.35 -4.69 -2.37
CA ALA A 260 2.93 -5.72 -3.31
C ALA A 260 2.33 -5.08 -4.57
N TYR A 261 2.44 -5.77 -5.70
CA TYR A 261 1.90 -5.32 -6.99
C TYR A 261 1.14 -6.45 -7.68
N ALA A 262 -0.04 -6.14 -8.22
CA ALA A 262 -0.82 -7.03 -9.08
C ALA A 262 -1.73 -6.21 -10.00
N ASP A 263 -1.91 -6.60 -11.26
CA ASP A 263 -2.86 -6.06 -12.24
C ASP A 263 -2.94 -4.52 -12.23
N ASP A 264 -1.81 -3.85 -12.45
CA ASP A 264 -1.67 -2.37 -12.45
C ASP A 264 -2.10 -1.69 -11.13
N ARG A 265 -2.03 -2.41 -10.03
CA ARG A 265 -2.29 -1.89 -8.68
C ARG A 265 -1.14 -2.19 -7.73
N VAL A 266 -0.87 -1.23 -6.90
CA VAL A 266 0.11 -1.31 -5.81
C VAL A 266 -0.65 -1.44 -4.51
N ILE A 267 -0.34 -2.47 -3.73
CA ILE A 267 -0.97 -2.74 -2.44
C ILE A 267 0.06 -2.50 -1.33
N VAL A 268 -0.29 -1.65 -0.38
CA VAL A 268 0.61 -1.27 0.70
C VAL A 268 -0.10 -1.24 2.04
N ALA A 269 0.56 -1.77 3.06
CA ALA A 269 0.11 -1.67 4.44
C ALA A 269 0.77 -0.46 5.12
N SER A 270 -0.01 0.33 5.82
CA SER A 270 0.47 1.40 6.70
C SER A 270 0.31 0.99 8.18
N GLN A 271 1.20 1.47 9.04
CA GLN A 271 1.25 1.03 10.45
C GLN A 271 -0.07 1.26 11.21
N HIS A 272 -0.83 2.32 10.89
CA HIS A 272 -2.13 2.60 11.53
C HIS A 272 -3.29 1.83 10.89
N SER A 273 -3.19 0.49 10.94
CA SER A 273 -4.34 -0.40 10.71
C SER A 273 -4.95 -0.31 9.29
N ARG A 274 -4.25 0.19 8.28
CA ARG A 274 -4.80 0.35 6.93
C ARG A 274 -4.00 -0.34 5.86
N VAL A 275 -4.74 -0.98 4.94
CA VAL A 275 -4.21 -1.43 3.67
C VAL A 275 -4.80 -0.56 2.57
N HIS A 276 -3.93 -0.01 1.74
CA HIS A 276 -4.28 0.84 0.62
C HIS A 276 -4.01 0.10 -0.69
N VAL A 277 -4.96 0.16 -1.61
CA VAL A 277 -4.77 -0.26 -3.00
C VAL A 277 -4.75 0.98 -3.86
N VAL A 278 -3.68 1.17 -4.60
CA VAL A 278 -3.39 2.39 -5.37
C VAL A 278 -3.15 2.00 -6.82
N GLY A 279 -3.68 2.75 -7.77
CA GLY A 279 -3.39 2.55 -9.19
C GLY A 279 -1.91 2.77 -9.47
N ALA A 280 -1.24 1.80 -10.07
CA ALA A 280 0.20 1.79 -10.28
C ALA A 280 0.69 2.94 -11.18
N GLU A 281 -0.07 3.27 -12.21
CA GLU A 281 0.27 4.38 -13.10
C GLU A 281 -0.07 5.75 -12.53
N THR A 282 -1.18 5.86 -11.77
CA THR A 282 -1.78 7.14 -11.42
C THR A 282 -1.51 7.61 -10.00
N GLY A 283 -1.07 6.70 -9.12
CA GLY A 283 -0.94 6.98 -7.69
C GLY A 283 -2.28 7.21 -6.97
N ARG A 284 -3.43 6.90 -7.61
CA ARG A 284 -4.76 7.16 -7.03
C ARG A 284 -5.24 5.99 -6.21
N GLN A 285 -5.80 6.29 -5.05
CA GLN A 285 -6.39 5.29 -4.18
C GLN A 285 -7.63 4.67 -4.81
N ARG A 286 -7.69 3.33 -4.81
CA ARG A 286 -8.82 2.52 -5.28
C ARG A 286 -9.57 1.87 -4.14
N LEU A 287 -8.84 1.33 -3.17
CA LEU A 287 -9.39 0.70 -1.98
C LEU A 287 -8.64 1.21 -0.76
N VAL A 288 -9.36 1.47 0.32
CA VAL A 288 -8.81 1.52 1.66
C VAL A 288 -9.53 0.50 2.53
N TYR A 289 -8.77 -0.38 3.15
CA TYR A 289 -9.28 -1.35 4.11
C TYR A 289 -8.73 -1.03 5.49
N ASP A 290 -9.62 -0.81 6.46
CA ASP A 290 -9.28 -0.44 7.83
C ASP A 290 -9.52 -1.65 8.75
N THR A 291 -8.48 -2.11 9.46
CA THR A 291 -8.58 -3.26 10.36
C THR A 291 -9.16 -2.90 11.73
N GLY A 292 -9.42 -1.62 11.96
CA GLY A 292 -9.95 -1.08 13.21
C GLY A 292 -8.86 -0.61 14.19
N LEU A 293 -9.26 0.14 15.19
CA LEU A 293 -8.37 0.77 16.16
C LEU A 293 -7.49 -0.24 16.91
N GLY A 294 -6.23 0.11 17.11
CA GLY A 294 -5.27 -0.67 17.88
C GLY A 294 -4.69 -1.90 17.19
N ARG A 295 -4.96 -2.08 15.89
CA ARG A 295 -4.47 -3.24 15.12
C ARG A 295 -3.41 -2.81 14.12
N HIS A 296 -2.27 -2.37 14.61
CA HIS A 296 -1.15 -1.95 13.78
C HIS A 296 -0.72 -3.08 12.82
N ILE A 297 -0.42 -2.73 11.57
CA ILE A 297 0.08 -3.66 10.58
C ILE A 297 1.58 -3.42 10.43
N GLY A 298 2.40 -4.33 10.95
CA GLY A 298 3.86 -4.31 10.78
C GLY A 298 4.33 -5.13 9.58
N ALA A 299 3.48 -6.05 9.15
CA ALA A 299 3.76 -6.97 8.06
C ALA A 299 3.47 -6.36 6.69
N GLY A 300 4.16 -6.84 5.66
CA GLY A 300 3.78 -6.60 4.27
C GLY A 300 2.55 -7.40 3.87
N VAL A 301 2.03 -7.06 2.70
CA VAL A 301 0.89 -7.76 2.09
C VAL A 301 1.40 -8.79 1.09
N ALA A 302 0.85 -10.00 1.12
CA ALA A 302 1.09 -11.04 0.13
C ALA A 302 -0.18 -11.28 -0.69
N ILE A 303 -0.03 -11.56 -1.99
CA ILE A 303 -1.15 -11.65 -2.94
C ILE A 303 -1.19 -13.02 -3.60
N GLN A 304 -2.40 -13.57 -3.73
CA GLN A 304 -2.70 -14.72 -4.58
C GLN A 304 -4.09 -14.52 -5.22
N GLY A 305 -4.13 -14.50 -6.56
CA GLY A 305 -5.36 -14.23 -7.31
C GLY A 305 -5.98 -12.89 -6.93
N ASP A 306 -7.26 -12.90 -6.61
CA ASP A 306 -8.04 -11.73 -6.20
C ASP A 306 -7.89 -11.36 -4.71
N ARG A 307 -7.06 -12.10 -3.96
CA ARG A 307 -6.92 -11.96 -2.51
C ARG A 307 -5.58 -11.42 -2.08
N ALA A 308 -5.63 -10.53 -1.10
CA ALA A 308 -4.46 -10.01 -0.40
C ALA A 308 -4.52 -10.44 1.08
N TYR A 309 -3.39 -10.96 1.58
CA TYR A 309 -3.26 -11.51 2.92
C TYR A 309 -2.25 -10.72 3.73
N PHE A 310 -2.58 -10.42 4.96
CA PHE A 310 -1.68 -9.69 5.87
C PHE A 310 -2.04 -9.98 7.33
N GLY A 311 -1.08 -9.76 8.21
CA GLY A 311 -1.24 -9.90 9.64
C GLY A 311 -1.12 -8.58 10.38
N SER A 312 -1.55 -8.55 11.64
CA SER A 312 -1.40 -7.38 12.50
C SER A 312 -0.92 -7.73 13.90
N PHE A 313 -0.45 -6.71 14.59
CA PHE A 313 -0.39 -6.72 16.05
C PHE A 313 -1.80 -6.97 16.62
N GLY A 314 -1.90 -7.68 17.74
CA GLY A 314 -3.17 -8.17 18.28
C GLY A 314 -3.62 -9.48 17.67
N GLY A 315 -2.76 -10.15 16.91
CA GLY A 315 -2.89 -11.56 16.55
C GLY A 315 -4.05 -11.89 15.62
N ARG A 316 -4.21 -11.12 14.56
CA ARG A 316 -5.22 -11.40 13.54
C ARG A 316 -4.61 -11.40 12.14
N VAL A 317 -5.08 -12.32 11.31
CA VAL A 317 -4.79 -12.42 9.88
C VAL A 317 -6.06 -12.11 9.09
N TRP A 318 -5.92 -11.36 8.03
CA TRP A 318 -7.00 -11.00 7.11
C TRP A 318 -6.73 -11.51 5.71
N ALA A 319 -7.80 -11.85 5.02
CA ALA A 319 -7.87 -11.92 3.57
C ALA A 319 -8.87 -10.87 3.08
N ILE A 320 -8.45 -10.06 2.13
CA ILE A 320 -9.30 -9.08 1.49
C ILE A 320 -9.30 -9.27 -0.02
N ASN A 321 -10.41 -8.96 -0.68
CA ASN A 321 -10.43 -8.82 -2.13
C ASN A 321 -9.89 -7.44 -2.48
N TRP A 322 -8.65 -7.39 -2.99
CA TRP A 322 -7.96 -6.16 -3.35
C TRP A 322 -8.48 -5.51 -4.63
N GLN A 323 -9.26 -6.22 -5.44
CA GLN A 323 -9.88 -5.68 -6.65
C GLN A 323 -11.11 -4.82 -6.33
N ALA A 324 -11.65 -4.90 -5.12
CA ALA A 324 -12.74 -4.06 -4.67
C ALA A 324 -12.35 -2.57 -4.74
N THR A 325 -13.34 -1.71 -4.95
CA THR A 325 -13.13 -0.25 -5.00
C THR A 325 -13.99 0.43 -3.95
N THR A 326 -13.39 1.30 -3.13
CA THR A 326 -14.10 2.15 -2.17
C THR A 326 -14.34 3.53 -2.75
N TYR A 327 -15.54 4.07 -2.49
CA TYR A 327 -15.90 5.44 -2.86
C TYR A 327 -15.81 6.37 -1.65
N PRO A 328 -15.63 7.68 -1.83
CA PRO A 328 -15.45 8.63 -0.74
C PRO A 328 -16.57 8.66 0.30
N TRP A 329 -17.80 8.28 -0.07
CA TRP A 329 -18.96 8.23 0.84
C TRP A 329 -19.08 6.91 1.62
N GLU A 330 -18.34 5.88 1.28
CA GLU A 330 -18.44 4.56 1.93
C GLU A 330 -18.13 4.55 3.42
N PRO A 331 -17.13 5.32 3.92
CA PRO A 331 -16.91 5.40 5.36
C PRO A 331 -18.14 5.95 6.11
N MET A 332 -18.82 6.94 5.53
CA MET A 332 -20.07 7.49 6.09
C MET A 332 -21.19 6.45 6.07
N LEU A 333 -21.35 5.72 4.96
CA LEU A 333 -22.33 4.64 4.86
C LEU A 333 -22.04 3.53 5.87
N LEU A 334 -20.79 3.14 6.03
CA LEU A 334 -20.37 2.13 7.01
C LEU A 334 -20.68 2.59 8.44
N PHE A 335 -20.39 3.86 8.76
CA PHE A 335 -20.72 4.47 10.04
C PHE A 335 -22.22 4.39 10.33
N TRP A 336 -23.08 4.79 9.38
CA TRP A 336 -24.53 4.72 9.55
C TRP A 336 -25.05 3.28 9.67
N LYS A 337 -24.55 2.35 8.84
CA LYS A 337 -24.90 0.93 8.95
C LYS A 337 -24.50 0.35 10.30
N THR A 338 -23.34 0.75 10.84
CA THR A 338 -22.89 0.31 12.16
C THR A 338 -23.81 0.81 13.25
N ASN A 339 -24.22 2.08 13.22
CA ASN A 339 -25.17 2.62 14.18
C ASN A 339 -26.55 1.93 14.07
N LEU A 340 -27.04 1.70 12.87
CA LEU A 340 -28.30 0.97 12.66
C LEU A 340 -28.22 -0.47 13.19
N TYR A 341 -27.07 -1.12 13.08
CA TYR A 341 -26.84 -2.43 13.69
C TYR A 341 -26.83 -2.35 15.22
N LEU A 342 -26.11 -1.37 15.79
CA LEU A 342 -26.09 -1.15 17.25
C LEU A 342 -27.47 -0.83 17.82
N TRP A 343 -28.32 -0.17 17.06
CA TRP A 343 -29.72 0.10 17.42
C TRP A 343 -30.68 -1.06 17.09
N SER A 344 -30.12 -2.24 16.75
CA SER A 344 -30.90 -3.44 16.40
C SER A 344 -31.86 -3.29 15.20
N VAL A 345 -31.65 -2.28 14.36
CA VAL A 345 -32.40 -2.08 13.11
C VAL A 345 -31.88 -3.05 12.03
N LEU A 346 -30.56 -3.30 11.99
CA LEU A 346 -29.96 -4.29 11.11
C LEU A 346 -29.69 -5.58 11.89
N SER A 347 -30.06 -6.71 11.32
CA SER A 347 -29.88 -8.05 11.92
C SER A 347 -28.45 -8.57 11.84
N LYS A 348 -27.62 -8.02 10.94
CA LYS A 348 -26.23 -8.46 10.71
C LYS A 348 -25.28 -7.28 10.83
N PRO A 349 -24.09 -7.48 11.42
CA PRO A 349 -23.07 -6.44 11.45
C PRO A 349 -22.66 -6.05 10.03
N PRO A 350 -22.43 -4.76 9.75
CA PRO A 350 -21.98 -4.32 8.46
C PRO A 350 -20.57 -4.82 8.19
N VAL A 351 -20.36 -5.34 6.99
CA VAL A 351 -19.07 -5.83 6.53
C VAL A 351 -18.41 -4.74 5.66
N GLN A 352 -17.13 -4.48 5.93
CA GLN A 352 -16.35 -3.55 5.12
C GLN A 352 -16.13 -4.14 3.72
N LYS A 353 -16.22 -3.29 2.70
CA LYS A 353 -16.00 -3.68 1.31
C LYS A 353 -14.61 -4.26 1.11
N GLY A 354 -14.54 -5.33 0.33
CA GLY A 354 -13.32 -6.09 0.15
C GLY A 354 -13.02 -7.12 1.25
N SER A 355 -13.77 -7.18 2.34
CA SER A 355 -13.56 -8.19 3.37
C SER A 355 -13.92 -9.58 2.86
N VAL A 356 -12.99 -10.54 2.96
CA VAL A 356 -13.22 -11.96 2.63
C VAL A 356 -13.34 -12.77 3.91
N TRP A 357 -12.26 -12.84 4.68
CA TRP A 357 -12.25 -13.45 6.01
C TRP A 357 -11.23 -12.78 6.93
N SER A 358 -11.40 -12.97 8.22
CA SER A 358 -10.38 -12.66 9.21
C SER A 358 -10.34 -13.74 10.30
N ARG A 359 -9.13 -14.08 10.75
CA ARG A 359 -8.91 -15.15 11.74
C ARG A 359 -8.00 -14.65 12.86
N SER A 360 -8.37 -14.93 14.10
CA SER A 360 -7.47 -14.75 15.25
C SER A 360 -6.49 -15.93 15.32
N VAL A 361 -5.20 -15.60 15.49
CA VAL A 361 -4.09 -16.56 15.60
C VAL A 361 -3.38 -16.51 16.94
N GLY A 362 -3.87 -15.69 17.86
CA GLY A 362 -3.49 -15.69 19.28
C GLY A 362 -2.20 -14.93 19.62
N GLY A 363 -1.29 -14.68 18.69
CA GLY A 363 -0.04 -13.92 18.88
C GLY A 363 0.16 -12.91 17.77
N ASP A 364 0.92 -11.83 18.00
CA ASP A 364 1.17 -10.79 16.99
C ASP A 364 1.78 -11.37 15.73
N VAL A 365 1.26 -10.94 14.57
CA VAL A 365 1.79 -11.29 13.24
C VAL A 365 2.52 -10.08 12.68
N VAL A 366 3.83 -10.10 12.82
CA VAL A 366 4.71 -8.97 12.45
C VAL A 366 5.44 -9.16 11.13
N HIS A 367 5.46 -10.38 10.61
CA HIS A 367 6.14 -10.71 9.36
C HIS A 367 5.14 -10.87 8.20
N THR A 368 5.62 -10.54 7.00
CA THR A 368 4.83 -10.75 5.77
C THR A 368 4.53 -12.24 5.59
N PRO A 369 3.28 -12.64 5.41
CA PRO A 369 2.93 -14.05 5.16
C PRO A 369 3.61 -14.61 3.92
N ALA A 370 3.82 -15.94 3.88
CA ALA A 370 4.13 -16.64 2.64
C ALA A 370 2.89 -17.39 2.13
N ILE A 371 2.79 -17.53 0.81
CA ILE A 371 1.63 -18.19 0.19
C ILE A 371 2.11 -19.25 -0.79
N ALA A 372 1.72 -20.48 -0.55
CA ALA A 372 1.95 -21.62 -1.42
C ALA A 372 0.94 -22.72 -1.12
N HIS A 373 0.75 -23.67 -2.02
CA HIS A 373 -0.05 -24.90 -1.80
C HIS A 373 -1.46 -24.65 -1.25
N ASN A 374 -2.12 -23.55 -1.69
CA ASN A 374 -3.40 -23.06 -1.17
C ASN A 374 -3.40 -22.77 0.34
N MET A 375 -2.23 -22.48 0.92
CA MET A 375 -2.06 -22.13 2.32
C MET A 375 -1.36 -20.77 2.47
N VAL A 376 -1.74 -20.06 3.53
CA VAL A 376 -1.09 -18.83 4.03
C VAL A 376 -0.29 -19.21 5.27
N TYR A 377 1.02 -19.11 5.19
CA TYR A 377 1.92 -19.40 6.30
C TYR A 377 2.23 -18.12 7.04
N VAL A 378 1.96 -18.11 8.33
CA VAL A 378 2.19 -16.97 9.21
C VAL A 378 3.01 -17.37 10.42
N THR A 379 3.80 -16.45 10.92
CA THR A 379 4.57 -16.59 12.16
C THR A 379 4.00 -15.66 13.21
N THR A 380 3.98 -16.09 14.45
CA THR A 380 3.42 -15.34 15.57
C THR A 380 4.45 -15.05 16.64
N SER A 381 4.22 -13.99 17.44
CA SER A 381 5.02 -13.66 18.63
C SER A 381 4.97 -14.72 19.73
N ARG A 382 4.12 -15.71 19.58
CA ARG A 382 4.04 -16.89 20.47
C ARG A 382 4.92 -18.06 20.02
N ARG A 383 5.93 -17.80 19.20
CA ARG A 383 6.89 -18.82 18.70
C ARG A 383 6.25 -19.86 17.79
N GLN A 384 5.06 -19.58 17.25
CA GLN A 384 4.30 -20.52 16.44
C GLN A 384 4.36 -20.16 14.97
N VAL A 385 4.41 -21.20 14.15
CA VAL A 385 4.17 -21.16 12.71
C VAL A 385 2.80 -21.79 12.46
N MET A 386 1.98 -21.13 11.67
CA MET A 386 0.63 -21.59 11.37
C MET A 386 0.39 -21.59 9.86
N ALA A 387 -0.29 -22.62 9.37
CA ALA A 387 -0.82 -22.65 8.02
C ALA A 387 -2.34 -22.46 8.05
N LEU A 388 -2.81 -21.47 7.31
CA LEU A 388 -4.23 -21.15 7.15
C LEU A 388 -4.65 -21.46 5.71
N ASP A 389 -5.84 -22.01 5.54
CA ASP A 389 -6.43 -22.21 4.22
C ASP A 389 -6.69 -20.85 3.53
N THR A 390 -6.27 -20.68 2.28
CA THR A 390 -6.41 -19.41 1.56
C THR A 390 -7.86 -18.99 1.34
N VAL A 391 -8.78 -19.96 1.18
CA VAL A 391 -10.19 -19.72 0.85
C VAL A 391 -11.01 -19.39 2.09
N THR A 392 -10.85 -20.17 3.14
CA THR A 392 -11.70 -20.16 4.33
C THR A 392 -11.05 -19.51 5.55
N GLY A 393 -9.72 -19.36 5.56
CA GLY A 393 -8.94 -18.90 6.70
C GLY A 393 -8.93 -19.90 7.87
N THR A 394 -9.37 -21.14 7.65
CA THR A 394 -9.31 -22.19 8.69
C THR A 394 -7.86 -22.62 8.91
N THR A 395 -7.50 -22.82 10.17
CA THR A 395 -6.17 -23.31 10.52
C THR A 395 -6.06 -24.78 10.08
N ARG A 396 -5.04 -25.09 9.29
CA ARG A 396 -4.71 -26.45 8.86
C ARG A 396 -3.79 -27.13 9.86
N TRP A 397 -2.75 -26.44 10.28
CA TRP A 397 -1.82 -26.91 11.30
C TRP A 397 -1.19 -25.75 12.07
N VAL A 398 -0.62 -26.07 13.23
CA VAL A 398 0.14 -25.17 14.09
C VAL A 398 1.38 -25.92 14.55
N ALA A 399 2.56 -25.35 14.37
CA ALA A 399 3.82 -25.84 14.90
C ALA A 399 4.37 -24.84 15.92
N ASP A 400 4.67 -25.28 17.12
CA ASP A 400 5.33 -24.49 18.16
C ASP A 400 6.83 -24.83 18.13
N LEU A 401 7.67 -23.83 17.82
CA LEU A 401 9.11 -24.02 17.73
C LEU A 401 9.84 -23.81 19.06
N GLY A 402 9.13 -23.32 20.08
CA GLY A 402 9.72 -23.05 21.41
C GLY A 402 10.74 -21.90 21.44
N VAL A 403 11.06 -21.28 20.30
CA VAL A 403 12.09 -20.24 20.12
C VAL A 403 11.53 -19.03 19.39
N ASP A 404 12.11 -17.85 19.61
CA ASP A 404 11.62 -16.60 19.04
C ASP A 404 11.89 -16.54 17.52
N ILE A 405 10.83 -16.32 16.74
CA ILE A 405 10.89 -16.22 15.29
C ILE A 405 11.18 -14.77 14.90
N THR A 406 12.21 -14.55 14.09
CA THR A 406 12.70 -13.22 13.72
C THR A 406 12.68 -12.94 12.21
N ALA A 407 12.40 -13.96 11.39
CA ALA A 407 12.34 -13.84 9.95
C ALA A 407 10.96 -14.17 9.40
N ALA A 408 10.59 -13.54 8.27
CA ALA A 408 9.37 -13.89 7.57
C ALA A 408 9.48 -15.32 6.97
N PRO A 409 8.39 -16.10 6.97
CA PRO A 409 8.40 -17.45 6.42
C PRO A 409 8.71 -17.41 4.91
N THR A 410 9.49 -18.38 4.45
CA THR A 410 9.74 -18.63 3.02
C THR A 410 9.31 -20.05 2.70
N VAL A 411 8.64 -20.27 1.59
CA VAL A 411 8.30 -21.62 1.13
C VAL A 411 9.19 -22.00 -0.04
N ALA A 412 9.93 -23.09 0.11
CA ALA A 412 10.82 -23.66 -0.89
C ALA A 412 10.42 -25.11 -1.19
N GLY A 413 9.85 -25.33 -2.38
CA GLY A 413 9.22 -26.61 -2.73
C GLY A 413 8.16 -26.99 -1.70
N ALA A 414 8.31 -28.12 -1.04
CA ALA A 414 7.42 -28.64 0.01
C ALA A 414 7.84 -28.23 1.43
N SER A 415 8.82 -27.33 1.59
CA SER A 415 9.34 -26.95 2.91
C SER A 415 9.06 -25.49 3.24
N VAL A 416 8.66 -25.20 4.48
CA VAL A 416 8.54 -23.85 5.04
C VAL A 416 9.80 -23.57 5.86
N LEU A 417 10.54 -22.52 5.47
CA LEU A 417 11.79 -22.12 6.11
C LEU A 417 11.53 -20.99 7.10
N ILE A 418 11.99 -21.15 8.31
CA ILE A 418 11.79 -20.21 9.43
C ILE A 418 13.13 -19.88 10.08
N GLY A 419 13.50 -18.60 10.07
CA GLY A 419 14.68 -18.11 10.78
C GLY A 419 14.34 -17.62 12.19
N THR A 420 15.23 -17.93 13.15
CA THR A 420 15.01 -17.65 14.56
C THR A 420 16.09 -16.77 15.18
N LYS A 421 15.77 -16.23 16.34
CA LYS A 421 16.66 -15.38 17.15
C LYS A 421 17.90 -16.16 17.62
N GLU A 422 17.75 -17.44 17.87
CA GLU A 422 18.81 -18.33 18.32
C GLU A 422 19.76 -18.75 17.19
N GLY A 423 19.50 -18.28 15.96
CA GLY A 423 20.36 -18.58 14.81
C GLY A 423 20.07 -19.93 14.17
N VAL A 424 18.89 -20.48 14.36
CA VAL A 424 18.45 -21.73 13.73
C VAL A 424 17.51 -21.42 12.57
N VAL A 425 17.74 -22.04 11.41
CA VAL A 425 16.75 -22.17 10.35
C VAL A 425 16.06 -23.50 10.54
N PHE A 426 14.75 -23.49 10.76
CA PHE A 426 13.91 -24.67 10.73
C PHE A 426 13.34 -24.88 9.32
N GLY A 427 13.39 -26.11 8.84
CA GLY A 427 12.64 -26.54 7.66
C GLY A 427 11.46 -27.39 8.11
N LEU A 428 10.23 -26.90 7.91
CA LEU A 428 9.01 -27.61 8.25
C LEU A 428 8.37 -28.16 6.98
N GLU A 429 7.72 -29.32 7.07
CA GLU A 429 6.88 -29.84 6.01
C GLU A 429 5.67 -28.91 5.80
N ALA A 430 5.41 -28.53 4.55
CA ALA A 430 4.45 -27.48 4.24
C ALA A 430 2.99 -27.88 4.57
N HIS A 431 2.62 -29.16 4.45
CA HIS A 431 1.24 -29.63 4.66
C HIS A 431 0.94 -30.03 6.11
N THR A 432 1.95 -30.47 6.87
CA THR A 432 1.78 -31.00 8.25
C THR A 432 2.34 -30.07 9.32
N GLY A 433 3.35 -29.25 8.99
CA GLY A 433 4.08 -28.43 9.95
C GLY A 433 5.12 -29.19 10.78
N GLU A 434 5.41 -30.46 10.45
CA GLU A 434 6.44 -31.24 11.11
C GLU A 434 7.82 -30.67 10.80
N VAL A 435 8.71 -30.62 11.80
CA VAL A 435 10.10 -30.21 11.61
C VAL A 435 10.86 -31.32 10.91
N LEU A 436 11.31 -31.04 9.69
CA LEU A 436 12.08 -31.99 8.88
C LEU A 436 13.57 -31.92 9.18
N TRP A 437 14.08 -30.72 9.43
CA TRP A 437 15.50 -30.47 9.65
C TRP A 437 15.74 -29.10 10.28
N GLU A 438 16.97 -28.92 10.76
CA GLU A 438 17.49 -27.68 11.32
C GLU A 438 18.86 -27.36 10.72
N PHE A 439 19.13 -26.05 10.54
CA PHE A 439 20.45 -25.55 10.17
C PHE A 439 20.86 -24.44 11.12
N LYS A 440 22.03 -24.58 11.77
CA LYS A 440 22.52 -23.65 12.79
C LYS A 440 23.52 -22.66 12.19
N THR A 441 23.33 -21.37 12.48
CA THR A 441 24.28 -20.27 12.20
C THR A 441 24.87 -19.74 13.50
N ALA A 442 25.87 -18.89 13.43
CA ALA A 442 26.53 -18.33 14.61
C ALA A 442 25.72 -17.21 15.31
N GLY A 443 24.87 -16.49 14.58
CA GLY A 443 24.08 -15.38 15.12
C GLY A 443 22.60 -15.45 14.71
N SER A 444 21.77 -14.56 15.26
CA SER A 444 20.32 -14.47 14.95
C SER A 444 20.05 -14.30 13.46
N ILE A 445 18.96 -14.88 12.97
CA ILE A 445 18.54 -14.79 11.57
C ILE A 445 17.43 -13.77 11.45
N ILE A 446 17.71 -12.61 10.87
CA ILE A 446 16.73 -11.52 10.68
C ILE A 446 16.19 -11.50 9.26
N GLY A 447 17.05 -11.68 8.25
CA GLY A 447 16.60 -11.84 6.87
C GLY A 447 15.96 -13.19 6.64
N SER A 448 14.90 -13.23 5.85
CA SER A 448 14.26 -14.51 5.49
C SER A 448 15.25 -15.40 4.76
N PRO A 449 15.40 -16.69 5.13
CA PRO A 449 16.14 -17.65 4.34
C PRO A 449 15.55 -17.73 2.93
N ILE A 450 16.39 -17.76 1.91
CA ILE A 450 15.94 -17.88 0.51
C ILE A 450 16.61 -19.07 -0.15
N VAL A 451 15.93 -19.67 -1.11
CA VAL A 451 16.46 -20.78 -1.92
C VAL A 451 16.47 -20.36 -3.38
N VAL A 452 17.54 -20.68 -4.08
CA VAL A 452 17.67 -20.43 -5.52
C VAL A 452 18.46 -21.60 -6.14
N GLY A 453 17.75 -22.40 -6.94
CA GLY A 453 18.30 -23.66 -7.46
C GLY A 453 18.58 -24.64 -6.34
N ASP A 454 19.83 -25.10 -6.25
CA ASP A 454 20.33 -26.03 -5.24
C ASP A 454 20.87 -25.41 -3.96
N THR A 455 20.81 -24.07 -3.86
CA THR A 455 21.50 -23.32 -2.80
C THR A 455 20.51 -22.51 -1.96
N MET A 456 20.58 -22.71 -0.64
CA MET A 456 19.91 -21.89 0.35
C MET A 456 20.87 -20.78 0.84
N TYR A 457 20.40 -19.54 0.88
CA TYR A 457 21.13 -18.39 1.40
C TYR A 457 20.53 -17.95 2.71
N VAL A 458 21.36 -17.86 3.74
CA VAL A 458 20.98 -17.45 5.09
C VAL A 458 21.84 -16.29 5.54
N VAL A 459 21.21 -15.16 5.89
CA VAL A 459 21.88 -14.01 6.46
C VAL A 459 21.79 -14.06 7.98
N SER A 460 22.92 -13.89 8.64
CA SER A 460 23.02 -13.89 10.10
C SER A 460 23.37 -12.49 10.63
N PHE A 461 22.88 -12.16 11.81
CA PHE A 461 23.12 -10.88 12.48
C PHE A 461 24.57 -10.65 12.89
N ASP A 462 25.39 -11.72 12.94
CA ASP A 462 26.83 -11.63 13.13
C ASP A 462 27.59 -11.06 11.91
N GLY A 463 26.87 -10.77 10.84
CA GLY A 463 27.42 -10.23 9.59
C GLY A 463 27.82 -11.30 8.58
N THR A 464 27.44 -12.56 8.79
CA THR A 464 27.79 -13.66 7.89
C THR A 464 26.63 -14.05 6.98
N LEU A 465 26.89 -14.15 5.68
CA LEU A 465 26.06 -14.81 4.69
C LEU A 465 26.55 -16.25 4.50
N TYR A 466 25.65 -17.20 4.66
CA TYR A 466 25.90 -18.61 4.40
C TYR A 466 25.25 -19.02 3.08
N ALA A 467 26.01 -19.66 2.20
CA ALA A 467 25.47 -20.40 1.05
C ALA A 467 25.54 -21.91 1.36
N VAL A 468 24.37 -22.52 1.45
CA VAL A 468 24.20 -23.90 1.90
C VAL A 468 23.65 -24.73 0.77
N THR A 469 24.30 -25.84 0.45
CA THR A 469 23.88 -26.78 -0.58
C THR A 469 23.58 -28.12 0.03
N ARG A 470 23.05 -29.03 -0.77
CA ARG A 470 22.89 -30.42 -0.38
C ARG A 470 24.27 -31.06 -0.17
N ALA A 471 24.42 -31.84 0.89
CA ALA A 471 25.54 -32.74 1.04
C ALA A 471 25.41 -33.91 0.04
N GLU A 472 26.53 -34.30 -0.56
CA GLU A 472 26.61 -35.45 -1.46
C GLU A 472 26.37 -36.76 -0.69
#